data_3ff8192122ad9c0e0af969f94a1e3e77
#
_entry.id   3ff8192122ad9c0e0af969f94a1e3e77
#
_cell.length_a   1.000
_cell.length_b   1.000
_cell.length_c   1.000
_cell.angle_alpha   90.00
_cell.angle_beta   90.00
_cell.angle_gamma   90.00
#
_symmetry.space_group_name_H-M   'P 1'
#
loop_
_entity.id
_entity.type
_entity.pdbx_description
1 polymer ?
#
loop_
_entity_poly.entity_id
_entity_poly.type
_entity_poly.pdbx_seq_one_letter_code
_entity_poly.pdbx_strand_id
1 'polypeptide(L)'
;VGSEMCIRDSHYPSPVQIADVTTTTTHKTLRGPRGGLILAKSNPDIEKKLNSAVFPGTQGGPLMHVIAAKAVAFKEALEPGFKDYQKQVVKNAQAMASTFMERGIDIVSGGTDNHLMLVNLIGKEYTGKDADEALGHANITVNKNAVPNDPRSPFITSGLRVGTPAVTTRGFGEQEIVDLTHWMCDVLESLENGTSEQVIAEVKQKVLEVCARFPVYGGAQAQPAAMAAQG
;
A
#
# COMPACT_ATOMS: atom_id res chain seq x y z
N VAL A 1 -7.27 10.70 0.47
CA VAL A 1 -6.25 10.68 -0.58
C VAL A 1 -6.45 9.42 -1.38
N GLY A 2 -7.15 9.52 -2.51
CA GLY A 2 -7.32 8.41 -3.43
C GLY A 2 -5.97 7.94 -3.98
N SER A 3 -5.87 6.67 -4.34
CA SER A 3 -4.69 6.20 -5.05
C SER A 3 -4.66 6.84 -6.44
N GLU A 4 -3.50 7.26 -6.87
CA GLU A 4 -3.27 7.91 -8.16
C GLU A 4 -3.82 7.08 -9.34
N MET A 5 -3.87 5.78 -9.17
CA MET A 5 -4.34 4.86 -10.18
C MET A 5 -5.85 4.69 -10.20
N CYS A 6 -6.50 4.67 -9.03
CA CYS A 6 -7.96 4.74 -8.96
C CYS A 6 -8.49 6.03 -9.63
N ILE A 7 -7.73 7.12 -9.51
CA ILE A 7 -8.00 8.40 -10.18
C ILE A 7 -7.88 8.23 -11.70
N ARG A 8 -6.80 7.64 -12.20
CA ARG A 8 -6.59 7.42 -13.64
C ARG A 8 -7.70 6.56 -14.26
N ASP A 9 -8.10 5.49 -13.56
CA ASP A 9 -9.04 4.51 -14.08
C ASP A 9 -10.50 4.86 -13.78
N SER A 10 -10.76 6.10 -13.37
CA SER A 10 -12.09 6.67 -13.10
C SER A 10 -12.82 6.05 -11.89
N HIS A 11 -12.13 5.35 -11.01
CA HIS A 11 -12.68 4.91 -9.73
C HIS A 11 -12.78 6.05 -8.72
N TYR A 12 -11.93 7.09 -8.89
CA TYR A 12 -12.00 8.35 -8.16
C TYR A 12 -11.89 9.55 -9.10
N PRO A 13 -12.53 10.69 -8.77
CA PRO A 13 -12.39 11.92 -9.56
C PRO A 13 -10.92 12.38 -9.59
N SER A 14 -10.44 12.73 -10.80
CA SER A 14 -9.09 13.25 -10.94
C SER A 14 -9.00 14.69 -10.40
N PRO A 15 -8.08 14.98 -9.47
CA PRO A 15 -7.86 16.35 -9.00
C PRO A 15 -7.14 17.23 -10.03
N VAL A 16 -6.47 16.62 -11.02
CA VAL A 16 -5.62 17.33 -12.00
C VAL A 16 -6.40 18.37 -12.82
N GLN A 17 -7.68 18.12 -13.09
CA GLN A 17 -8.52 19.08 -13.82
C GLN A 17 -9.20 20.11 -12.90
N ILE A 18 -9.24 19.86 -11.60
CA ILE A 18 -9.91 20.70 -10.61
C ILE A 18 -8.89 21.62 -9.94
N ALA A 19 -7.83 21.06 -9.37
CA ALA A 19 -6.79 21.80 -8.66
C ALA A 19 -5.84 22.51 -9.63
N ASP A 20 -5.29 23.64 -9.21
CA ASP A 20 -4.26 24.34 -9.99
C ASP A 20 -2.91 23.63 -9.91
N VAL A 21 -2.64 22.97 -8.79
CA VAL A 21 -1.44 22.14 -8.55
C VAL A 21 -1.85 20.83 -7.87
N THR A 22 -1.38 19.73 -8.41
CA THR A 22 -1.56 18.40 -7.83
C THR A 22 -0.20 17.75 -7.57
N THR A 23 0.01 17.23 -6.39
CA THR A 23 1.24 16.52 -6.03
C THR A 23 0.94 15.06 -5.73
N THR A 24 1.87 14.18 -6.09
CA THR A 24 1.77 12.76 -5.80
C THR A 24 3.15 12.14 -5.61
N THR A 25 3.19 10.93 -5.07
CA THR A 25 4.40 10.11 -4.99
C THR A 25 4.45 9.10 -6.13
N THR A 26 5.66 8.73 -6.56
CA THR A 26 5.83 7.75 -7.65
C THR A 26 6.02 6.31 -7.15
N HIS A 27 6.26 6.11 -5.86
CA HIS A 27 6.69 4.83 -5.26
C HIS A 27 5.61 4.05 -4.51
N LYS A 28 4.33 4.42 -4.65
CA LYS A 28 3.20 3.69 -4.03
C LYS A 28 2.45 2.90 -5.11
N THR A 29 1.20 3.20 -5.34
CA THR A 29 0.38 2.49 -6.35
C THR A 29 0.87 2.67 -7.79
N LEU A 30 1.62 3.74 -8.11
CA LEU A 30 2.32 3.89 -9.39
C LEU A 30 3.46 2.89 -9.57
N ARG A 31 3.92 2.23 -8.48
CA ARG A 31 4.95 1.18 -8.51
C ARG A 31 6.28 1.64 -9.14
N GLY A 32 6.56 2.94 -9.05
CA GLY A 32 7.78 3.55 -9.57
C GLY A 32 8.87 3.71 -8.51
N PRO A 33 9.96 4.37 -8.86
CA PRO A 33 11.05 4.68 -7.93
C PRO A 33 10.60 5.68 -6.86
N ARG A 34 11.31 5.73 -5.75
CA ARG A 34 11.04 6.69 -4.70
C ARG A 34 11.23 8.11 -5.21
N GLY A 35 10.19 8.93 -5.06
CA GLY A 35 10.19 10.32 -5.53
C GLY A 35 8.80 10.93 -5.52
N GLY A 36 8.73 12.19 -5.94
CA GLY A 36 7.50 12.95 -6.12
C GLY A 36 7.26 13.33 -7.57
N LEU A 37 6.04 13.74 -7.84
CA LEU A 37 5.58 14.33 -9.09
C LEU A 37 4.69 15.52 -8.77
N ILE A 38 4.90 16.63 -9.48
CA ILE A 38 4.09 17.83 -9.38
C ILE A 38 3.46 18.06 -10.75
N LEU A 39 2.15 18.15 -10.80
CA LEU A 39 1.38 18.48 -11.99
C LEU A 39 0.68 19.83 -11.76
N ALA A 40 0.75 20.73 -12.72
CA ALA A 40 0.10 22.02 -12.63
C ALA A 40 -0.67 22.33 -13.92
N LYS A 41 -1.75 23.08 -13.80
CA LYS A 41 -2.38 23.71 -14.96
C LYS A 41 -1.42 24.73 -15.56
N SER A 42 -1.51 24.95 -16.85
CA SER A 42 -0.69 25.96 -17.51
C SER A 42 -0.98 27.35 -16.96
N ASN A 43 0.00 27.85 -16.20
CA ASN A 43 0.01 29.18 -15.60
C ASN A 43 1.46 29.61 -15.40
N PRO A 44 1.99 30.59 -16.18
CA PRO A 44 3.40 30.96 -16.13
C PRO A 44 3.89 31.39 -14.75
N ASP A 45 3.05 32.05 -13.95
CA ASP A 45 3.43 32.51 -12.62
C ASP A 45 3.56 31.34 -11.62
N ILE A 46 2.64 30.37 -11.71
CA ILE A 46 2.70 29.14 -10.89
C ILE A 46 3.88 28.28 -11.33
N GLU A 47 4.07 28.07 -12.63
CA GLU A 47 5.17 27.27 -13.18
C GLU A 47 6.54 27.82 -12.75
N LYS A 48 6.72 29.16 -12.86
CA LYS A 48 7.95 29.81 -12.42
C LYS A 48 8.22 29.62 -10.93
N LYS A 49 7.20 29.73 -10.08
CA LYS A 49 7.33 29.55 -8.64
C LYS A 49 7.62 28.09 -8.28
N LEU A 50 6.94 27.12 -8.91
CA LEU A 50 7.18 25.69 -8.70
C LEU A 50 8.60 25.30 -9.10
N ASN A 51 9.07 25.73 -10.28
CA ASN A 51 10.42 25.47 -10.74
C ASN A 51 11.47 26.05 -9.79
N SER A 52 11.31 27.31 -9.36
CA SER A 52 12.21 27.96 -8.41
C SER A 52 12.19 27.30 -7.02
N ALA A 53 11.02 26.85 -6.55
CA ALA A 53 10.90 26.16 -5.28
C ALA A 53 11.56 24.77 -5.29
N VAL A 54 11.49 24.07 -6.42
CA VAL A 54 12.18 22.79 -6.60
C VAL A 54 13.69 23.03 -6.72
N PHE A 55 14.10 23.86 -7.66
CA PHE A 55 15.53 24.19 -7.87
C PHE A 55 15.70 25.68 -8.10
N PRO A 56 16.58 26.35 -7.35
CA PRO A 56 17.46 25.82 -6.29
C PRO A 56 16.84 25.80 -4.89
N GLY A 57 15.53 25.97 -4.76
CA GLY A 57 14.89 26.17 -3.46
C GLY A 57 15.04 25.01 -2.48
N THR A 58 14.72 23.79 -2.91
CA THR A 58 14.73 22.61 -2.03
C THR A 58 15.63 21.47 -2.52
N GLN A 59 16.00 21.45 -3.80
CA GLN A 59 16.78 20.39 -4.41
C GLN A 59 18.00 20.94 -5.15
N GLY A 60 18.96 20.07 -5.43
CA GLY A 60 20.16 20.33 -6.22
C GLY A 60 20.18 19.53 -7.52
N GLY A 61 21.33 18.97 -7.89
CA GLY A 61 21.48 18.17 -9.10
C GLY A 61 20.53 16.97 -9.14
N PRO A 62 19.85 16.72 -10.27
CA PRO A 62 18.86 15.65 -10.38
C PRO A 62 19.52 14.27 -10.40
N LEU A 63 18.84 13.29 -9.80
CA LEU A 63 19.23 11.89 -9.85
C LEU A 63 18.72 11.26 -11.15
N MET A 64 19.56 11.23 -12.19
CA MET A 64 19.14 10.79 -13.53
C MET A 64 18.65 9.36 -13.60
N HIS A 65 19.20 8.45 -12.79
CA HIS A 65 18.73 7.07 -12.69
C HIS A 65 17.29 7.00 -12.13
N VAL A 66 16.92 7.88 -11.20
CA VAL A 66 15.54 7.97 -10.69
C VAL A 66 14.59 8.51 -11.77
N ILE A 67 15.03 9.51 -12.54
CA ILE A 67 14.25 10.06 -13.66
C ILE A 67 14.02 9.00 -14.73
N ALA A 68 15.06 8.25 -15.11
CA ALA A 68 14.93 7.14 -16.04
C ALA A 68 13.97 6.06 -15.52
N ALA A 69 14.09 5.68 -14.24
CA ALA A 69 13.19 4.72 -13.62
C ALA A 69 11.72 5.22 -13.58
N LYS A 70 11.49 6.52 -13.37
CA LYS A 70 10.14 7.11 -13.49
C LYS A 70 9.58 6.97 -14.90
N ALA A 71 10.39 7.20 -15.93
CA ALA A 71 9.97 7.06 -17.33
C ALA A 71 9.52 5.62 -17.63
N VAL A 72 10.27 4.62 -17.15
CA VAL A 72 9.89 3.21 -17.27
C VAL A 72 8.58 2.93 -16.55
N ALA A 73 8.46 3.35 -15.29
CA ALA A 73 7.26 3.14 -14.48
C ALA A 73 6.02 3.79 -15.10
N PHE A 74 6.16 4.98 -15.68
CA PHE A 74 5.04 5.66 -16.36
C PHE A 74 4.66 4.95 -17.66
N LYS A 75 5.63 4.42 -18.41
CA LYS A 75 5.35 3.59 -19.58
C LYS A 75 4.58 2.33 -19.19
N GLU A 76 5.03 1.60 -18.17
CA GLU A 76 4.30 0.44 -17.65
C GLU A 76 2.89 0.81 -17.20
N ALA A 77 2.72 1.97 -16.52
CA ALA A 77 1.42 2.44 -16.07
C ALA A 77 0.46 2.81 -17.23
N LEU A 78 0.94 3.01 -18.45
CA LEU A 78 0.11 3.23 -19.63
C LEU A 78 -0.37 1.92 -20.27
N GLU A 79 0.25 0.79 -19.97
CA GLU A 79 -0.12 -0.51 -20.52
C GLU A 79 -1.48 -1.00 -19.98
N PRO A 80 -2.28 -1.72 -20.78
CA PRO A 80 -3.59 -2.23 -20.35
C PRO A 80 -3.52 -3.12 -19.11
N GLY A 81 -2.50 -3.97 -19.00
CA GLY A 81 -2.31 -4.86 -17.87
C GLY A 81 -2.13 -4.16 -16.53
N PHE A 82 -1.74 -2.88 -16.54
CA PHE A 82 -1.66 -2.10 -15.32
C PHE A 82 -3.04 -1.79 -14.72
N LYS A 83 -4.09 -1.70 -15.54
CA LYS A 83 -5.47 -1.58 -15.05
C LYS A 83 -5.93 -2.83 -14.31
N ASP A 84 -5.59 -4.00 -14.84
CA ASP A 84 -5.95 -5.27 -14.22
C ASP A 84 -5.20 -5.47 -12.90
N TYR A 85 -3.92 -5.06 -12.86
CA TYR A 85 -3.17 -4.99 -11.60
C TYR A 85 -3.87 -4.11 -10.56
N GLN A 86 -4.32 -2.91 -10.93
CA GLN A 86 -4.99 -2.00 -9.98
C GLN A 86 -6.35 -2.53 -9.51
N LYS A 87 -7.11 -3.19 -10.40
CA LYS A 87 -8.35 -3.88 -10.00
C LYS A 87 -8.06 -4.98 -8.98
N GLN A 88 -7.00 -5.76 -9.20
CA GLN A 88 -6.59 -6.79 -8.25
C GLN A 88 -6.14 -6.21 -6.91
N VAL A 89 -5.44 -5.07 -6.91
CA VAL A 89 -5.07 -4.35 -5.67
C VAL A 89 -6.31 -4.00 -4.86
N VAL A 90 -7.35 -3.47 -5.49
CA VAL A 90 -8.61 -3.11 -4.80
C VAL A 90 -9.34 -4.34 -4.31
N LYS A 91 -9.49 -5.38 -5.14
CA LYS A 91 -10.10 -6.65 -4.74
C LYS A 91 -9.41 -7.28 -3.53
N ASN A 92 -8.08 -7.30 -3.55
CA ASN A 92 -7.27 -7.77 -2.44
C ASN A 92 -7.51 -6.95 -1.17
N ALA A 93 -7.61 -5.63 -1.29
CA ALA A 93 -7.90 -4.77 -0.15
C ALA A 93 -9.30 -5.00 0.41
N GLN A 94 -10.29 -5.19 -0.45
CA GLN A 94 -11.67 -5.51 -0.04
C GLN A 94 -11.75 -6.88 0.63
N ALA A 95 -11.10 -7.91 0.08
CA ALA A 95 -11.03 -9.24 0.70
C ALA A 95 -10.38 -9.16 2.09
N MET A 96 -9.28 -8.42 2.23
CA MET A 96 -8.63 -8.19 3.52
C MET A 96 -9.55 -7.51 4.53
N ALA A 97 -10.21 -6.43 4.13
CA ALA A 97 -11.13 -5.70 5.00
C ALA A 97 -12.32 -6.57 5.45
N SER A 98 -12.93 -7.32 4.53
CA SER A 98 -14.01 -8.25 4.86
C SER A 98 -13.57 -9.32 5.86
N THR A 99 -12.41 -9.93 5.64
CA THR A 99 -11.86 -10.96 6.54
C THR A 99 -11.57 -10.41 7.94
N PHE A 100 -11.03 -9.19 8.06
CA PHE A 100 -10.87 -8.55 9.37
C PHE A 100 -12.22 -8.37 10.09
N MET A 101 -13.22 -7.86 9.38
CA MET A 101 -14.55 -7.65 9.96
C MET A 101 -15.25 -8.97 10.33
N GLU A 102 -15.11 -10.03 9.52
CA GLU A 102 -15.60 -11.38 9.83
C GLU A 102 -14.96 -11.95 11.10
N ARG A 103 -13.70 -11.59 11.37
CA ARG A 103 -12.96 -11.94 12.59
C ARG A 103 -13.22 -10.98 13.75
N GLY A 104 -14.18 -10.05 13.63
CA GLY A 104 -14.54 -9.11 14.69
C GLY A 104 -13.54 -7.99 14.93
N ILE A 105 -12.67 -7.72 13.96
CA ILE A 105 -11.74 -6.59 13.99
C ILE A 105 -12.32 -5.45 13.13
N ASP A 106 -12.52 -4.30 13.75
CA ASP A 106 -13.17 -3.15 13.11
C ASP A 106 -12.24 -2.45 12.11
N ILE A 107 -12.82 -2.06 10.98
CA ILE A 107 -12.16 -1.27 9.93
C ILE A 107 -12.77 0.12 9.92
N VAL A 108 -11.93 1.15 10.03
CA VAL A 108 -12.37 2.54 9.91
C VAL A 108 -13.13 2.71 8.59
N SER A 109 -14.31 3.33 8.65
CA SER A 109 -15.25 3.50 7.52
C SER A 109 -15.97 2.21 7.07
N GLY A 110 -15.85 1.11 7.81
CA GLY A 110 -16.54 -0.14 7.50
C GLY A 110 -16.06 -0.84 6.22
N GLY A 111 -14.83 -0.56 5.78
CA GLY A 111 -14.24 -1.18 4.58
C GLY A 111 -13.28 -0.27 3.84
N THR A 112 -13.03 -0.59 2.56
CA THR A 112 -12.14 0.22 1.70
C THR A 112 -12.58 0.18 0.24
N ASP A 113 -12.40 1.32 -0.46
CA ASP A 113 -12.59 1.47 -1.90
C ASP A 113 -11.25 1.62 -2.64
N ASN A 114 -10.14 1.50 -1.94
CA ASN A 114 -8.81 1.73 -2.51
C ASN A 114 -7.80 0.66 -2.07
N HIS A 115 -6.53 0.97 -2.08
CA HIS A 115 -5.43 0.03 -1.86
C HIS A 115 -5.06 -0.17 -0.39
N LEU A 116 -5.64 0.59 0.54
CA LEU A 116 -5.29 0.54 1.96
C LEU A 116 -6.52 0.64 2.85
N MET A 117 -6.35 0.26 4.12
CA MET A 117 -7.35 0.42 5.16
C MET A 117 -6.69 0.79 6.48
N LEU A 118 -7.48 1.33 7.40
CA LEU A 118 -7.12 1.51 8.79
C LEU A 118 -7.87 0.50 9.64
N VAL A 119 -7.13 -0.36 10.31
CA VAL A 119 -7.65 -1.29 11.31
C VAL A 119 -7.83 -0.53 12.62
N ASN A 120 -9.00 -0.59 13.22
CA ASN A 120 -9.32 0.07 14.48
C ASN A 120 -9.12 -0.89 15.65
N LEU A 121 -8.24 -0.50 16.57
CA LEU A 121 -7.91 -1.25 17.78
C LEU A 121 -8.35 -0.51 19.06
N ILE A 122 -9.23 0.50 18.95
CA ILE A 122 -9.82 1.14 20.13
C ILE A 122 -10.63 0.09 20.90
N GLY A 123 -10.43 0.03 22.21
CA GLY A 123 -11.10 -0.97 23.06
C GLY A 123 -10.34 -2.29 23.21
N LYS A 124 -9.27 -2.51 22.43
CA LYS A 124 -8.37 -3.65 22.61
C LYS A 124 -7.37 -3.38 23.74
N GLU A 125 -6.95 -4.42 24.45
CA GLU A 125 -5.97 -4.33 25.54
C GLU A 125 -4.57 -3.98 25.01
N TYR A 126 -4.22 -4.42 23.80
CA TYR A 126 -2.97 -4.09 23.12
C TYR A 126 -3.07 -2.79 22.30
N THR A 127 -1.94 -2.22 22.00
CA THR A 127 -1.84 -0.96 21.25
C THR A 127 -1.49 -1.18 19.78
N GLY A 128 -1.59 -0.12 18.97
CA GLY A 128 -1.08 -0.15 17.60
C GLY A 128 0.42 -0.46 17.52
N LYS A 129 1.19 -0.02 18.52
CA LYS A 129 2.62 -0.33 18.64
C LYS A 129 2.85 -1.81 18.90
N ASP A 130 2.13 -2.39 19.85
CA ASP A 130 2.27 -3.83 20.19
C ASP A 130 1.88 -4.71 18.99
N ALA A 131 0.80 -4.35 18.29
CA ALA A 131 0.34 -5.02 17.08
C ALA A 131 1.36 -4.94 15.94
N ASP A 132 1.95 -3.76 15.68
CA ASP A 132 3.00 -3.55 14.67
C ASP A 132 4.23 -4.41 14.97
N GLU A 133 4.66 -4.44 16.23
CA GLU A 133 5.81 -5.23 16.68
C GLU A 133 5.55 -6.74 16.57
N ALA A 134 4.40 -7.22 17.03
CA ALA A 134 4.04 -8.65 16.98
C ALA A 134 3.93 -9.16 15.54
N LEU A 135 3.23 -8.41 14.66
CA LEU A 135 3.14 -8.75 13.24
C LEU A 135 4.50 -8.70 12.56
N GLY A 136 5.36 -7.72 12.93
CA GLY A 136 6.73 -7.64 12.44
C GLY A 136 7.56 -8.90 12.80
N HIS A 137 7.42 -9.43 14.00
CA HIS A 137 8.06 -10.68 14.41
C HIS A 137 7.56 -11.90 13.63
N ALA A 138 6.31 -11.85 13.15
CA ALA A 138 5.74 -12.85 12.24
C ALA A 138 6.11 -12.62 10.76
N ASN A 139 7.02 -11.69 10.43
CA ASN A 139 7.40 -11.27 9.08
C ASN A 139 6.25 -10.62 8.28
N ILE A 140 5.29 -10.02 8.96
CA ILE A 140 4.21 -9.25 8.35
C ILE A 140 4.43 -7.77 8.64
N THR A 141 4.82 -7.00 7.62
CA THR A 141 5.10 -5.57 7.76
C THR A 141 3.83 -4.75 7.63
N VAL A 142 3.51 -4.03 8.68
CA VAL A 142 2.42 -3.04 8.73
C VAL A 142 2.95 -1.71 9.25
N ASN A 143 2.08 -0.74 9.49
CA ASN A 143 2.46 0.48 10.19
C ASN A 143 1.43 0.80 11.27
N LYS A 144 1.87 1.03 12.51
CA LYS A 144 1.00 1.65 13.50
C LYS A 144 0.49 2.99 13.00
N ASN A 145 -0.76 3.30 13.25
CA ASN A 145 -1.40 4.52 12.76
C ASN A 145 -2.48 4.98 13.73
N ALA A 146 -2.56 6.30 13.96
CA ALA A 146 -3.69 6.84 14.68
C ALA A 146 -4.98 6.63 13.89
N VAL A 147 -6.05 6.34 14.59
CA VAL A 147 -7.42 6.27 14.05
C VAL A 147 -8.23 7.50 14.46
N PRO A 148 -9.37 7.78 13.82
CA PRO A 148 -10.24 8.87 14.23
C PRO A 148 -10.59 8.78 15.72
N ASN A 149 -10.48 9.90 16.45
CA ASN A 149 -10.71 9.99 17.88
C ASN A 149 -9.81 9.07 18.74
N ASP A 150 -8.59 8.81 18.27
CA ASP A 150 -7.64 7.94 18.96
C ASP A 150 -7.35 8.45 20.38
N PRO A 151 -7.61 7.66 21.44
CA PRO A 151 -7.36 8.08 22.83
C PRO A 151 -5.86 7.99 23.21
N ARG A 152 -5.04 7.33 22.38
CA ARG A 152 -3.61 7.12 22.65
C ARG A 152 -2.75 8.16 21.93
N SER A 153 -1.54 8.36 22.42
CA SER A 153 -0.59 9.29 21.79
C SER A 153 -0.16 8.82 20.38
N PRO A 154 0.28 9.74 19.50
CA PRO A 154 0.76 9.38 18.15
C PRO A 154 1.94 8.41 18.12
N PHE A 155 2.67 8.24 19.22
CA PHE A 155 3.79 7.30 19.32
C PHE A 155 3.35 5.87 19.63
N ILE A 156 2.14 5.69 20.16
CA ILE A 156 1.58 4.40 20.59
C ILE A 156 0.48 3.98 19.63
N THR A 157 -0.51 4.84 19.39
CA THR A 157 -1.67 4.68 18.50
C THR A 157 -2.63 3.54 18.87
N SER A 158 -3.84 3.61 18.35
CA SER A 158 -4.86 2.56 18.49
C SER A 158 -5.28 2.00 17.15
N GLY A 159 -4.37 1.92 16.20
CA GLY A 159 -4.66 1.32 14.91
C GLY A 159 -3.45 0.92 14.10
N LEU A 160 -3.74 0.23 13.00
CA LEU A 160 -2.77 -0.17 11.99
C LEU A 160 -3.20 0.35 10.63
N ARG A 161 -2.24 0.71 9.80
CA ARG A 161 -2.45 0.95 8.38
C ARG A 161 -1.88 -0.23 7.59
N VAL A 162 -2.76 -0.86 6.82
CA VAL A 162 -2.42 -2.02 5.99
C VAL A 162 -2.79 -1.72 4.54
N GLY A 163 -2.03 -2.25 3.59
CA GLY A 163 -2.28 -2.06 2.17
C GLY A 163 -1.75 -3.20 1.32
N THR A 164 -2.33 -3.37 0.15
CA THR A 164 -2.15 -4.56 -0.70
C THR A 164 -1.28 -4.39 -1.95
N PRO A 165 -0.78 -3.21 -2.36
CA PRO A 165 -0.03 -3.08 -3.62
C PRO A 165 1.22 -3.93 -3.70
N ALA A 166 2.01 -4.03 -2.62
CA ALA A 166 3.27 -4.78 -2.61
C ALA A 166 3.04 -6.29 -2.79
N VAL A 167 2.09 -6.86 -2.05
CA VAL A 167 1.75 -8.29 -2.15
C VAL A 167 1.08 -8.62 -3.48
N THR A 168 0.22 -7.73 -4.00
CA THR A 168 -0.38 -7.88 -5.33
C THR A 168 0.69 -7.84 -6.44
N THR A 169 1.70 -6.98 -6.32
CA THR A 169 2.84 -6.97 -7.26
C THR A 169 3.62 -8.29 -7.23
N ARG A 170 3.68 -8.96 -6.08
CA ARG A 170 4.30 -10.29 -5.95
C ARG A 170 3.45 -11.41 -6.55
N GLY A 171 2.17 -11.17 -6.83
CA GLY A 171 1.24 -12.13 -7.41
C GLY A 171 0.21 -12.71 -6.45
N PHE A 172 0.05 -12.16 -5.25
CA PHE A 172 -1.01 -12.58 -4.33
C PHE A 172 -2.38 -12.30 -4.94
N GLY A 173 -3.25 -13.31 -4.92
CA GLY A 173 -4.67 -13.19 -5.20
C GLY A 173 -5.50 -13.04 -3.93
N GLU A 174 -6.81 -13.06 -4.10
CA GLU A 174 -7.77 -12.88 -2.99
C GLU A 174 -7.62 -14.00 -1.94
N GLN A 175 -7.34 -15.26 -2.36
CA GLN A 175 -7.20 -16.37 -1.41
C GLN A 175 -5.96 -16.21 -0.51
N GLU A 176 -4.81 -15.86 -1.07
CA GLU A 176 -3.60 -15.61 -0.29
C GLU A 176 -3.80 -14.44 0.69
N ILE A 177 -4.60 -13.45 0.29
CA ILE A 177 -4.94 -12.30 1.16
C ILE A 177 -5.86 -12.73 2.31
N VAL A 178 -6.86 -13.55 2.04
CA VAL A 178 -7.75 -14.10 3.09
C VAL A 178 -6.94 -14.89 4.11
N ASP A 179 -6.09 -15.82 3.64
CA ASP A 179 -5.24 -16.63 4.50
C ASP A 179 -4.29 -15.75 5.34
N LEU A 180 -3.62 -14.79 4.69
CA LEU A 180 -2.75 -13.83 5.37
C LEU A 180 -3.50 -13.03 6.45
N THR A 181 -4.73 -12.61 6.15
CA THR A 181 -5.54 -11.83 7.10
C THR A 181 -5.97 -12.66 8.29
N HIS A 182 -6.33 -13.93 8.09
CA HIS A 182 -6.57 -14.84 9.21
C HIS A 182 -5.34 -14.99 10.10
N TRP A 183 -4.14 -15.14 9.52
CA TRP A 183 -2.90 -15.22 10.31
C TRP A 183 -2.60 -13.91 11.06
N MET A 184 -2.91 -12.76 10.45
CA MET A 184 -2.82 -11.47 11.15
C MET A 184 -3.77 -11.43 12.35
N CYS A 185 -5.02 -11.86 12.18
CA CYS A 185 -5.99 -11.94 13.28
C CYS A 185 -5.51 -12.90 14.39
N ASP A 186 -4.99 -14.07 14.03
CA ASP A 186 -4.45 -15.03 15.00
C ASP A 186 -3.35 -14.40 15.88
N VAL A 187 -2.42 -13.64 15.25
CA VAL A 187 -1.39 -12.91 15.99
C VAL A 187 -2.00 -11.85 16.90
N LEU A 188 -2.96 -11.06 16.41
CA LEU A 188 -3.58 -10.00 17.20
C LEU A 188 -4.38 -10.55 18.39
N GLU A 189 -5.15 -11.60 18.19
CA GLU A 189 -5.90 -12.29 19.26
C GLU A 189 -4.98 -12.91 20.30
N SER A 190 -3.81 -13.42 19.88
CA SER A 190 -2.83 -14.01 20.80
C SER A 190 -2.23 -13.01 21.79
N LEU A 191 -2.24 -11.71 21.45
CA LEU A 191 -1.79 -10.66 22.37
C LEU A 191 -2.73 -10.50 23.58
N GLU A 192 -4.02 -10.76 23.41
CA GLU A 192 -5.01 -10.74 24.50
C GLU A 192 -4.94 -12.01 25.37
N ASN A 193 -4.53 -13.13 24.77
CA ASN A 193 -4.57 -14.45 25.41
C ASN A 193 -3.24 -14.89 26.04
N GLY A 194 -2.16 -14.12 25.91
CA GLY A 194 -0.85 -14.43 26.46
C GLY A 194 -0.12 -15.59 25.76
N THR A 195 -0.53 -15.97 24.53
CA THR A 195 0.05 -17.08 23.74
C THR A 195 0.86 -16.57 22.54
N SER A 196 1.26 -15.30 22.55
CA SER A 196 1.79 -14.61 21.38
C SER A 196 3.08 -15.23 20.81
N GLU A 197 4.01 -15.68 21.64
CA GLU A 197 5.29 -16.23 21.15
C GLU A 197 5.09 -17.47 20.26
N GLN A 198 4.24 -18.41 20.69
CA GLN A 198 3.96 -19.61 19.91
C GLN A 198 3.24 -19.29 18.61
N VAL A 199 2.16 -18.49 18.67
CA VAL A 199 1.36 -18.12 17.50
C VAL A 199 2.20 -17.33 16.49
N ILE A 200 3.04 -16.41 16.95
CA ILE A 200 3.95 -15.65 16.09
C ILE A 200 4.92 -16.60 15.36
N ALA A 201 5.47 -17.60 16.05
CA ALA A 201 6.38 -18.56 15.43
C ALA A 201 5.68 -19.41 14.36
N GLU A 202 4.47 -19.90 14.64
CA GLU A 202 3.65 -20.65 13.67
C GLU A 202 3.25 -19.83 12.47
N VAL A 203 2.78 -18.60 12.68
CA VAL A 203 2.41 -17.67 11.59
C VAL A 203 3.62 -17.30 10.76
N LYS A 204 4.76 -17.05 11.38
CA LYS A 204 6.02 -16.76 10.68
C LYS A 204 6.38 -17.87 9.69
N GLN A 205 6.22 -19.12 10.09
CA GLN A 205 6.48 -20.27 9.21
C GLN A 205 5.54 -20.27 8.00
N LYS A 206 4.22 -20.06 8.21
CA LYS A 206 3.24 -19.94 7.13
C LYS A 206 3.56 -18.80 6.18
N VAL A 207 3.98 -17.64 6.70
CA VAL A 207 4.39 -16.49 5.91
C VAL A 207 5.62 -16.78 5.07
N LEU A 208 6.61 -17.48 5.61
CA LEU A 208 7.79 -17.90 4.85
C LEU A 208 7.43 -18.85 3.71
N GLU A 209 6.53 -19.79 3.95
CA GLU A 209 6.06 -20.76 2.94
C GLU A 209 5.31 -20.05 1.79
N VAL A 210 4.37 -19.15 2.11
CA VAL A 210 3.69 -18.39 1.07
C VAL A 210 4.65 -17.47 0.32
N CYS A 211 5.57 -16.82 1.01
CA CYS A 211 6.57 -15.94 0.39
C CYS A 211 7.52 -16.70 -0.56
N ALA A 212 7.81 -17.97 -0.30
CA ALA A 212 8.61 -18.81 -1.18
C ALA A 212 7.89 -19.10 -2.52
N ARG A 213 6.55 -19.18 -2.51
CA ARG A 213 5.75 -19.33 -3.75
C ARG A 213 5.72 -18.06 -4.58
N PHE A 214 5.89 -16.89 -3.94
CA PHE A 214 5.80 -15.56 -4.55
C PHE A 214 7.08 -14.75 -4.30
N PRO A 215 8.23 -15.14 -4.87
CA PRO A 215 9.50 -14.45 -4.63
C PRO A 215 9.48 -13.05 -5.24
N VAL A 216 10.17 -12.09 -4.60
CA VAL A 216 10.28 -10.71 -5.09
C VAL A 216 11.14 -10.64 -6.36
N TYR A 217 12.19 -11.45 -6.43
CA TYR A 217 13.14 -11.49 -7.55
C TYR A 217 13.34 -12.94 -8.02
N GLY A 218 13.49 -13.14 -9.33
CA GLY A 218 13.92 -14.42 -9.89
C GLY A 218 12.85 -15.52 -10.02
N GLY A 219 11.59 -15.23 -9.78
CA GLY A 219 10.49 -16.16 -10.05
C GLY A 219 10.05 -16.11 -11.51
N ALA A 220 9.70 -17.28 -12.09
CA ALA A 220 9.18 -17.40 -13.47
C ALA A 220 7.87 -16.62 -13.72
N GLN A 221 7.26 -16.06 -12.68
CA GLN A 221 6.02 -15.26 -12.76
C GLN A 221 6.26 -13.74 -12.68
N ALA A 222 7.52 -13.31 -12.58
CA ALA A 222 7.88 -11.90 -12.73
C ALA A 222 7.94 -11.48 -14.22
N GLN A 223 7.38 -12.27 -15.14
CA GLN A 223 7.13 -11.81 -16.49
C GLN A 223 5.91 -10.89 -16.46
N PRO A 224 6.04 -9.63 -16.87
CA PRO A 224 4.88 -8.85 -17.26
C PRO A 224 4.18 -9.66 -18.36
N ALA A 225 2.85 -9.77 -18.25
CA ALA A 225 2.04 -10.42 -19.26
C ALA A 225 2.49 -9.97 -20.66
N ALA A 226 3.04 -10.92 -21.39
CA ALA A 226 3.32 -10.93 -22.82
C ALA A 226 3.54 -9.55 -23.49
N MET A 227 4.79 -9.22 -23.72
CA MET A 227 5.12 -8.76 -25.07
C MET A 227 4.83 -9.92 -26.01
N ALA A 228 3.57 -10.10 -26.39
CA ALA A 228 3.23 -10.83 -27.59
C ALA A 228 3.79 -10.00 -28.75
N ALA A 229 4.95 -10.42 -29.21
CA ALA A 229 5.46 -10.05 -30.50
C ALA A 229 4.38 -10.41 -31.54
N GLN A 230 3.78 -9.39 -32.10
CA GLN A 230 3.21 -9.49 -33.44
C GLN A 230 4.25 -8.87 -34.36
N GLY A 231 4.87 -9.78 -35.14
CA GLY A 231 5.68 -9.45 -36.28
C GLY A 231 4.85 -8.82 -37.40
#